data_918e77d902a89fe35ec130095b7f63c0
#
_entry.id   918e77d902a89fe35ec130095b7f63c0
#
_cell.length_a   1.000
_cell.length_b   1.000
_cell.length_c   1.000
_cell.angle_alpha   90.00
_cell.angle_beta   90.00
_cell.angle_gamma   90.00
#
_symmetry.space_group_name_H-M   'P 1'
#
loop_
_entity.id
_entity.type
_entity.pdbx_description
1 polymer ?
#
loop_
_entity_poly.entity_id
_entity_poly.type
_entity_poly.pdbx_seq_one_letter_code
_entity_poly.pdbx_strand_id
1 'polypeptide(L)'
;MRKSKAFAATLLVATLGLAASPSAEELKVWTLTFDNDAANVAWDKIVKDFDAANPGMTISREGRSVDEHKAALRVASQSSQGPDVYFMWAGLGLGGEFVKAGLSKPLDEYYKKYDWDKRLTASAASFSKVYEGGRQGVPYTFHGEGLYYNKALFQKAGIAAAPATYDELKADAAKLKKAGIPAMTFGGTVNWHLMRLMDFILEAKCGPEKHDALMTMKADWSTEACASASFSELSDWSQNYILKPFMGIDNNQAFKLFLGNRAAMMLEGDWLVGQLRTAKRMDDFDVFPLPTGADRLYGFAEYLYVSSKSAHPDDAAKFLDYLLSDSVQQDNLGAFGSISVNANVKYDKVDPLDKKWIDIFAKYSKVFVNGDQAFPLDVTTEYFRVINNVASGDIKPEDGGKTLQTFIANKG
;
A
#
# COMPACT_ATOMS: atom_id res chain seq x y z
N MET A 1 -23.66 -71.11 65.80
CA MET A 1 -24.50 -70.24 64.97
C MET A 1 -24.14 -68.77 65.28
N ARG A 2 -23.32 -68.12 64.47
CA ARG A 2 -22.99 -66.70 64.59
C ARG A 2 -23.36 -66.02 63.31
N LYS A 3 -24.31 -65.09 63.34
CA LYS A 3 -24.76 -64.28 62.21
C LYS A 3 -23.84 -63.11 62.08
N SER A 4 -23.10 -62.99 60.97
CA SER A 4 -22.38 -61.81 60.60
C SER A 4 -23.26 -60.83 59.83
N LYS A 5 -23.38 -59.62 60.34
CA LYS A 5 -24.04 -58.49 59.65
C LYS A 5 -23.03 -57.82 58.75
N ALA A 6 -23.31 -57.82 57.46
CA ALA A 6 -22.56 -57.02 56.49
C ALA A 6 -23.10 -55.57 56.51
N PHE A 7 -22.20 -54.62 56.71
CA PHE A 7 -22.49 -53.17 56.55
C PHE A 7 -22.10 -52.77 55.09
N ALA A 8 -23.07 -52.34 54.34
CA ALA A 8 -22.88 -51.79 53.03
C ALA A 8 -22.58 -50.28 53.19
N ALA A 9 -21.37 -49.86 52.86
CA ALA A 9 -20.98 -48.44 52.78
C ALA A 9 -21.23 -47.93 51.36
N THR A 10 -22.20 -47.04 51.22
CA THR A 10 -22.50 -46.34 49.93
C THR A 10 -21.48 -45.20 49.75
N LEU A 11 -20.59 -45.35 48.81
CA LEU A 11 -19.65 -44.28 48.41
C LEU A 11 -20.37 -43.29 47.48
N LEU A 12 -20.65 -42.10 47.97
CA LEU A 12 -21.18 -41.00 47.17
C LEU A 12 -19.99 -40.36 46.39
N VAL A 13 -19.84 -40.68 45.11
CA VAL A 13 -18.85 -40.03 44.22
C VAL A 13 -19.47 -38.71 43.78
N ALA A 14 -19.01 -37.59 44.37
CA ALA A 14 -19.32 -36.27 43.89
C ALA A 14 -18.46 -36.00 42.62
N THR A 15 -19.05 -36.09 41.45
CA THR A 15 -18.46 -35.63 40.19
C THR A 15 -18.46 -34.11 40.23
N LEU A 16 -17.32 -33.49 40.58
CA LEU A 16 -17.05 -32.09 40.25
C LEU A 16 -16.95 -31.99 38.71
N GLY A 17 -18.00 -31.51 38.09
CA GLY A 17 -17.96 -31.07 36.71
C GLY A 17 -16.99 -29.87 36.60
N LEU A 18 -15.78 -30.12 36.13
CA LEU A 18 -14.94 -29.06 35.60
C LEU A 18 -15.70 -28.44 34.42
N ALA A 19 -16.34 -27.28 34.67
CA ALA A 19 -16.78 -26.44 33.59
C ALA A 19 -15.52 -26.04 32.82
N ALA A 20 -15.27 -26.66 31.66
CA ALA A 20 -14.28 -26.19 30.73
C ALA A 20 -14.64 -24.72 30.43
N SER A 21 -13.76 -23.79 30.81
CA SER A 21 -13.86 -22.42 30.33
C SER A 21 -13.92 -22.46 28.80
N PRO A 22 -14.90 -21.81 28.16
CA PRO A 22 -14.91 -21.78 26.72
C PRO A 22 -13.56 -21.26 26.26
N SER A 23 -12.88 -22.02 25.42
CA SER A 23 -11.65 -21.56 24.74
C SER A 23 -11.97 -20.25 24.05
N ALA A 24 -11.17 -19.21 24.27
CA ALA A 24 -11.34 -17.97 23.54
C ALA A 24 -11.28 -18.27 22.03
N GLU A 25 -12.18 -17.67 21.27
CA GLU A 25 -12.19 -17.81 19.81
C GLU A 25 -10.96 -17.10 19.24
N GLU A 26 -10.21 -17.78 18.37
CA GLU A 26 -9.02 -17.26 17.74
C GLU A 26 -9.36 -16.67 16.37
N LEU A 27 -9.11 -15.39 16.18
CA LEU A 27 -9.23 -14.69 14.90
C LEU A 27 -7.85 -14.54 14.25
N LYS A 28 -7.64 -15.18 13.11
CA LYS A 28 -6.37 -15.15 12.37
C LYS A 28 -6.29 -13.92 11.48
N VAL A 29 -5.31 -13.06 11.73
CA VAL A 29 -5.09 -11.82 11.01
C VAL A 29 -3.74 -11.85 10.30
N TRP A 30 -3.74 -11.86 8.97
CA TRP A 30 -2.53 -11.84 8.15
C TRP A 30 -2.23 -10.43 7.65
N THR A 31 -1.03 -9.95 7.99
CA THR A 31 -0.55 -8.61 7.60
C THR A 31 0.84 -8.68 6.98
N LEU A 32 1.41 -7.53 6.64
CA LEU A 32 2.84 -7.42 6.35
C LEU A 32 3.65 -7.32 7.64
N THR A 33 4.93 -7.71 7.56
CA THR A 33 5.97 -7.21 8.45
C THR A 33 6.49 -5.92 7.84
N PHE A 34 6.41 -4.83 8.57
CA PHE A 34 6.79 -3.52 8.08
C PHE A 34 8.27 -3.25 8.35
N ASP A 35 8.95 -2.58 7.42
CA ASP A 35 10.32 -2.08 7.61
C ASP A 35 10.39 -0.92 8.64
N ASN A 36 9.23 -0.43 9.07
CA ASN A 36 9.04 0.60 10.07
C ASN A 36 8.71 -0.05 11.43
N ASP A 37 9.62 0.03 12.39
CA ASP A 37 9.40 -0.49 13.76
C ASP A 37 8.15 0.10 14.43
N ALA A 38 7.83 1.37 14.18
CA ALA A 38 6.66 2.03 14.74
C ALA A 38 5.36 1.36 14.29
N ALA A 39 5.26 0.93 13.04
CA ALA A 39 4.08 0.22 12.52
C ALA A 39 3.91 -1.16 13.17
N ASN A 40 5.01 -1.90 13.36
CA ASN A 40 4.97 -3.19 14.04
C ASN A 40 4.55 -3.04 15.51
N VAL A 41 5.12 -2.07 16.22
CA VAL A 41 4.76 -1.76 17.62
C VAL A 41 3.29 -1.33 17.74
N ALA A 42 2.80 -0.52 16.79
CA ALA A 42 1.40 -0.11 16.74
C ALA A 42 0.46 -1.32 16.58
N TRP A 43 0.77 -2.22 15.65
CA TRP A 43 0.00 -3.45 15.47
C TRP A 43 -0.04 -4.33 16.72
N ASP A 44 1.11 -4.54 17.38
CA ASP A 44 1.19 -5.35 18.59
C ASP A 44 0.35 -4.73 19.73
N LYS A 45 0.37 -3.39 19.84
CA LYS A 45 -0.45 -2.67 20.81
C LYS A 45 -1.94 -2.79 20.48
N ILE A 46 -2.33 -2.62 19.23
CA ILE A 46 -3.74 -2.72 18.77
C ILE A 46 -4.29 -4.11 19.09
N VAL A 47 -3.55 -5.17 18.77
CA VAL A 47 -3.94 -6.56 19.09
C VAL A 47 -4.11 -6.74 20.59
N LYS A 48 -3.11 -6.36 21.37
CA LYS A 48 -3.14 -6.48 22.84
C LYS A 48 -4.33 -5.75 23.47
N ASP A 49 -4.59 -4.52 23.03
CA ASP A 49 -5.67 -3.70 23.59
C ASP A 49 -7.04 -4.25 23.18
N PHE A 50 -7.18 -4.76 21.96
CA PHE A 50 -8.41 -5.43 21.51
C PHE A 50 -8.69 -6.70 22.33
N ASP A 51 -7.70 -7.58 22.52
CA ASP A 51 -7.83 -8.80 23.30
C ASP A 51 -8.22 -8.50 24.75
N ALA A 52 -7.61 -7.48 25.36
CA ALA A 52 -7.95 -7.05 26.72
C ALA A 52 -9.40 -6.55 26.84
N ALA A 53 -9.91 -5.89 25.81
CA ALA A 53 -11.30 -5.39 25.77
C ALA A 53 -12.33 -6.48 25.39
N ASN A 54 -11.89 -7.65 24.87
CA ASN A 54 -12.74 -8.71 24.36
C ASN A 54 -12.31 -10.09 24.90
N PRO A 55 -12.49 -10.39 26.20
CA PRO A 55 -11.92 -11.57 26.87
C PRO A 55 -12.40 -12.94 26.33
N GLY A 56 -13.38 -12.98 25.42
CA GLY A 56 -13.83 -14.19 24.73
C GLY A 56 -13.20 -14.40 23.35
N MET A 57 -12.29 -13.52 22.93
CA MET A 57 -11.67 -13.51 21.60
C MET A 57 -10.19 -13.18 21.71
N THR A 58 -9.36 -13.78 20.86
CA THR A 58 -7.93 -13.46 20.74
C THR A 58 -7.56 -13.26 19.28
N ILE A 59 -6.67 -12.31 19.01
CA ILE A 59 -6.13 -12.05 17.67
C ILE A 59 -4.79 -12.77 17.51
N SER A 60 -4.72 -13.70 16.55
CA SER A 60 -3.46 -14.31 16.11
C SER A 60 -2.97 -13.60 14.87
N ARG A 61 -2.08 -12.60 15.06
CA ARG A 61 -1.51 -11.83 13.95
C ARG A 61 -0.25 -12.51 13.41
N GLU A 62 -0.21 -12.72 12.10
CA GLU A 62 0.99 -13.14 11.37
C GLU A 62 1.43 -12.06 10.37
N GLY A 63 2.66 -11.54 10.55
CA GLY A 63 3.32 -10.66 9.59
C GLY A 63 4.23 -11.44 8.64
N ARG A 64 4.23 -11.09 7.34
CA ARG A 64 5.07 -11.69 6.28
C ARG A 64 5.68 -10.60 5.41
N SER A 65 6.76 -10.93 4.71
CA SER A 65 7.24 -10.10 3.58
C SER A 65 6.18 -10.03 2.47
N VAL A 66 6.27 -9.03 1.60
CA VAL A 66 5.29 -8.79 0.52
C VAL A 66 5.08 -10.05 -0.33
N ASP A 67 6.17 -10.68 -0.78
CA ASP A 67 6.08 -11.84 -1.68
C ASP A 67 5.56 -13.09 -0.98
N GLU A 68 6.00 -13.34 0.25
CA GLU A 68 5.47 -14.44 1.08
C GLU A 68 3.99 -14.25 1.39
N HIS A 69 3.55 -13.02 1.66
CA HIS A 69 2.15 -12.71 1.91
C HIS A 69 1.27 -12.99 0.70
N LYS A 70 1.67 -12.50 -0.47
CA LYS A 70 0.96 -12.77 -1.74
C LYS A 70 0.91 -14.27 -2.06
N ALA A 71 2.01 -14.99 -1.87
CA ALA A 71 2.06 -16.44 -2.08
C ALA A 71 1.14 -17.18 -1.11
N ALA A 72 1.16 -16.84 0.19
CA ALA A 72 0.31 -17.45 1.20
C ALA A 72 -1.19 -17.22 0.92
N LEU A 73 -1.58 -16.03 0.48
CA LEU A 73 -2.97 -15.73 0.11
C LEU A 73 -3.42 -16.52 -1.13
N ARG A 74 -2.56 -16.72 -2.13
CA ARG A 74 -2.88 -17.59 -3.29
C ARG A 74 -3.16 -19.02 -2.86
N VAL A 75 -2.37 -19.56 -1.93
CA VAL A 75 -2.62 -20.88 -1.36
C VAL A 75 -3.94 -20.89 -0.56
N ALA A 76 -4.17 -19.88 0.29
CA ALA A 76 -5.40 -19.76 1.06
C ALA A 76 -6.64 -19.65 0.18
N SER A 77 -6.56 -18.98 -0.98
CA SER A 77 -7.70 -18.88 -1.91
C SER A 77 -8.14 -20.23 -2.48
N GLN A 78 -7.23 -21.20 -2.53
CA GLN A 78 -7.46 -22.54 -3.09
C GLN A 78 -7.70 -23.63 -2.03
N SER A 79 -7.60 -23.29 -0.73
CA SER A 79 -7.73 -24.23 0.38
C SER A 79 -8.85 -23.82 1.34
N SER A 80 -9.19 -24.71 2.29
CA SER A 80 -10.06 -24.37 3.41
C SER A 80 -9.30 -23.72 4.59
N GLN A 81 -7.99 -23.65 4.49
CA GLN A 81 -7.12 -23.04 5.50
C GLN A 81 -6.75 -21.64 5.07
N GLY A 82 -6.73 -20.69 6.02
CA GLY A 82 -6.36 -19.31 5.72
C GLY A 82 -6.69 -18.38 6.88
N PRO A 83 -6.54 -17.07 6.66
CA PRO A 83 -6.90 -16.06 7.66
C PRO A 83 -8.40 -15.81 7.71
N ASP A 84 -8.84 -15.19 8.82
CA ASP A 84 -10.16 -14.56 8.93
C ASP A 84 -10.15 -13.15 8.37
N VAL A 85 -9.05 -12.42 8.63
CA VAL A 85 -8.78 -11.09 8.10
C VAL A 85 -7.41 -11.08 7.42
N TYR A 86 -7.32 -10.47 6.25
CA TYR A 86 -6.05 -10.33 5.55
C TYR A 86 -5.85 -8.95 4.95
N PHE A 87 -4.60 -8.53 4.97
CA PHE A 87 -4.13 -7.34 4.28
C PHE A 87 -4.03 -7.57 2.76
N MET A 88 -4.39 -6.57 1.97
CA MET A 88 -3.96 -6.42 0.57
C MET A 88 -4.20 -4.98 0.11
N TRP A 89 -3.35 -4.49 -0.78
CA TRP A 89 -3.61 -3.22 -1.46
C TRP A 89 -4.92 -3.32 -2.25
N ALA A 90 -5.71 -2.25 -2.22
CA ALA A 90 -6.91 -2.17 -3.03
C ALA A 90 -6.57 -2.08 -4.53
N GLY A 91 -7.51 -2.46 -5.39
CA GLY A 91 -7.34 -2.39 -6.85
C GLY A 91 -7.48 -3.74 -7.54
N LEU A 92 -7.69 -3.72 -8.87
CA LEU A 92 -8.06 -4.90 -9.65
C LEU A 92 -6.93 -5.94 -9.73
N GLY A 93 -5.67 -5.50 -9.83
CA GLY A 93 -4.50 -6.37 -9.95
C GLY A 93 -3.96 -6.88 -8.62
N LEU A 94 -4.44 -6.38 -7.49
CA LEU A 94 -4.00 -6.71 -6.15
C LEU A 94 -5.15 -7.34 -5.34
N GLY A 95 -5.92 -6.56 -4.56
CA GLY A 95 -7.07 -7.08 -3.84
C GLY A 95 -8.10 -7.78 -4.74
N GLY A 96 -8.26 -7.28 -5.97
CA GLY A 96 -9.15 -7.85 -6.98
C GLY A 96 -8.80 -9.27 -7.41
N GLU A 97 -7.52 -9.68 -7.35
CA GLU A 97 -7.12 -11.08 -7.56
C GLU A 97 -7.87 -12.00 -6.58
N PHE A 98 -7.88 -11.64 -5.31
CA PHE A 98 -8.48 -12.45 -4.24
C PHE A 98 -9.99 -12.33 -4.17
N VAL A 99 -10.54 -11.17 -4.54
CA VAL A 99 -11.99 -11.00 -4.74
C VAL A 99 -12.49 -11.91 -5.85
N LYS A 100 -11.82 -11.91 -7.01
CA LYS A 100 -12.14 -12.77 -8.15
C LYS A 100 -11.97 -14.26 -7.83
N ALA A 101 -11.00 -14.61 -7.00
CA ALA A 101 -10.78 -15.98 -6.51
C ALA A 101 -11.80 -16.41 -5.43
N GLY A 102 -12.72 -15.52 -5.01
CA GLY A 102 -13.76 -15.81 -4.03
C GLY A 102 -13.25 -15.89 -2.57
N LEU A 103 -12.04 -15.38 -2.29
CA LEU A 103 -11.51 -15.35 -0.92
C LEU A 103 -12.11 -14.22 -0.09
N SER A 104 -12.50 -13.10 -0.69
CA SER A 104 -13.06 -11.95 0.01
C SER A 104 -14.57 -12.07 0.20
N LYS A 105 -15.06 -11.66 1.37
CA LYS A 105 -16.48 -11.53 1.69
C LYS A 105 -16.92 -10.08 1.44
N PRO A 106 -18.08 -9.84 0.75
CA PRO A 106 -18.68 -8.50 0.70
C PRO A 106 -19.04 -7.96 2.08
N LEU A 107 -18.78 -6.68 2.31
CA LEU A 107 -18.93 -6.04 3.63
C LEU A 107 -20.04 -4.98 3.69
N ASP A 108 -20.95 -4.90 2.70
CA ASP A 108 -22.01 -3.88 2.63
C ASP A 108 -22.86 -3.83 3.93
N GLU A 109 -23.19 -4.97 4.51
CA GLU A 109 -23.91 -5.06 5.78
C GLU A 109 -23.15 -4.45 6.95
N TYR A 110 -21.81 -4.64 7.00
CA TYR A 110 -20.96 -4.10 8.06
C TYR A 110 -20.69 -2.61 7.87
N TYR A 111 -20.55 -2.15 6.64
CA TYR A 111 -20.49 -0.70 6.34
C TYR A 111 -21.72 0.03 6.89
N LYS A 112 -22.91 -0.59 6.74
CA LYS A 112 -24.16 -0.06 7.28
C LYS A 112 -24.26 -0.23 8.81
N LYS A 113 -23.89 -1.40 9.34
CA LYS A 113 -23.98 -1.73 10.77
C LYS A 113 -23.13 -0.79 11.63
N TYR A 114 -21.92 -0.47 11.16
CA TYR A 114 -20.95 0.33 11.88
C TYR A 114 -20.83 1.78 11.39
N ASP A 115 -21.66 2.19 10.45
CA ASP A 115 -21.64 3.55 9.86
C ASP A 115 -20.25 3.97 9.33
N TRP A 116 -19.47 3.04 8.75
CA TRP A 116 -18.09 3.29 8.32
C TRP A 116 -17.99 4.44 7.32
N ASP A 117 -18.96 4.63 6.42
CA ASP A 117 -18.99 5.75 5.47
C ASP A 117 -18.97 7.13 6.14
N LYS A 118 -19.45 7.24 7.40
CA LYS A 118 -19.44 8.52 8.12
C LYS A 118 -18.09 8.81 8.79
N ARG A 119 -17.30 7.76 9.03
CA ARG A 119 -15.99 7.89 9.70
C ARG A 119 -14.83 7.92 8.71
N LEU A 120 -14.95 7.22 7.60
CA LEU A 120 -13.87 7.10 6.62
C LEU A 120 -13.80 8.34 5.72
N THR A 121 -12.57 8.72 5.35
CA THR A 121 -12.34 9.72 4.30
C THR A 121 -12.87 9.19 2.96
N ALA A 122 -13.48 10.06 2.16
CA ALA A 122 -14.08 9.65 0.89
C ALA A 122 -13.05 9.04 -0.08
N SER A 123 -11.83 9.57 -0.11
CA SER A 123 -10.74 9.06 -0.94
C SER A 123 -10.37 7.63 -0.58
N ALA A 124 -10.11 7.35 0.70
CA ALA A 124 -9.78 6.00 1.15
C ALA A 124 -10.92 5.00 0.96
N ALA A 125 -12.17 5.39 1.25
CA ALA A 125 -13.34 4.52 1.13
C ALA A 125 -13.72 4.20 -0.32
N SER A 126 -13.33 5.04 -1.30
CA SER A 126 -13.71 4.88 -2.71
C SER A 126 -13.25 3.54 -3.30
N PHE A 127 -12.08 3.06 -2.89
CA PHE A 127 -11.49 1.82 -3.39
C PHE A 127 -12.28 0.55 -3.02
N SER A 128 -13.13 0.58 -1.98
CA SER A 128 -13.98 -0.58 -1.66
C SER A 128 -15.04 -0.89 -2.72
N LYS A 129 -15.32 0.08 -3.61
CA LYS A 129 -16.38 0.03 -4.63
C LYS A 129 -15.89 -0.34 -6.02
N VAL A 130 -14.59 -0.58 -6.20
CA VAL A 130 -14.02 -0.90 -7.53
C VAL A 130 -14.26 -2.35 -7.96
N TYR A 131 -14.77 -3.18 -7.06
CA TYR A 131 -14.99 -4.60 -7.28
C TYR A 131 -16.44 -4.91 -7.63
N GLU A 132 -16.64 -5.96 -8.42
CA GLU A 132 -17.97 -6.54 -8.62
C GLU A 132 -18.44 -7.32 -7.38
N GLY A 133 -19.76 -7.41 -7.19
CA GLY A 133 -20.36 -8.23 -6.14
C GLY A 133 -20.43 -7.58 -4.76
N GLY A 134 -20.31 -6.26 -4.67
CA GLY A 134 -20.43 -5.49 -3.43
C GLY A 134 -19.09 -4.90 -2.92
N ARG A 135 -19.16 -4.18 -1.82
CA ARG A 135 -17.99 -3.52 -1.22
C ARG A 135 -17.06 -4.55 -0.60
N GLN A 136 -15.81 -4.52 -0.96
CA GLN A 136 -14.80 -5.46 -0.50
C GLN A 136 -13.77 -4.75 0.37
N GLY A 137 -13.51 -5.31 1.56
CA GLY A 137 -12.53 -4.78 2.49
C GLY A 137 -12.86 -3.39 3.06
N VAL A 138 -12.02 -2.95 3.98
CA VAL A 138 -12.03 -1.58 4.53
C VAL A 138 -10.63 -0.99 4.48
N PRO A 139 -10.47 0.31 4.20
CA PRO A 139 -9.17 0.96 4.27
C PRO A 139 -8.72 1.03 5.73
N TYR A 140 -7.46 0.69 6.00
CA TYR A 140 -6.86 0.97 7.31
C TYR A 140 -5.73 2.00 7.21
N THR A 141 -5.18 2.21 6.00
CA THR A 141 -4.27 3.29 5.68
C THR A 141 -4.50 3.80 4.26
N PHE A 142 -4.10 5.04 4.02
CA PHE A 142 -4.16 5.70 2.72
C PHE A 142 -2.87 6.47 2.51
N HIS A 143 -2.23 6.26 1.36
CA HIS A 143 -0.92 6.80 1.05
C HIS A 143 -0.94 7.73 -0.15
N GLY A 144 -0.14 8.79 -0.09
CA GLY A 144 0.22 9.61 -1.22
C GLY A 144 1.68 9.39 -1.60
N GLU A 145 2.00 9.59 -2.88
CA GLU A 145 3.34 9.46 -3.39
C GLU A 145 3.89 10.80 -3.92
N GLY A 146 5.18 11.01 -3.72
CA GLY A 146 5.85 12.25 -4.08
C GLY A 146 7.35 12.06 -4.25
N LEU A 147 8.03 13.15 -4.59
CA LEU A 147 9.47 13.18 -4.72
C LEU A 147 10.09 13.74 -3.45
N TYR A 148 10.75 12.86 -2.68
CA TYR A 148 11.65 13.30 -1.63
C TYR A 148 12.95 13.79 -2.22
N TYR A 149 13.51 14.88 -1.67
CA TYR A 149 14.76 15.43 -2.14
C TYR A 149 15.70 15.83 -1.00
N ASN A 150 16.99 15.70 -1.28
CA ASN A 150 18.05 16.14 -0.39
C ASN A 150 18.30 17.64 -0.57
N LYS A 151 18.01 18.43 0.46
CA LYS A 151 18.12 19.90 0.43
C LYS A 151 19.53 20.38 0.11
N ALA A 152 20.56 19.74 0.67
CA ALA A 152 21.95 20.11 0.43
C ALA A 152 22.41 19.82 -1.02
N LEU A 153 21.95 18.72 -1.63
CA LEU A 153 22.27 18.39 -3.02
C LEU A 153 21.55 19.32 -4.00
N PHE A 154 20.30 19.72 -3.72
CA PHE A 154 19.59 20.73 -4.50
C PHE A 154 20.33 22.06 -4.45
N GLN A 155 20.69 22.53 -3.25
CA GLN A 155 21.47 23.75 -3.08
C GLN A 155 22.82 23.69 -3.84
N LYS A 156 23.54 22.57 -3.76
CA LYS A 156 24.81 22.35 -4.49
C LYS A 156 24.64 22.44 -6.01
N ALA A 157 23.50 22.00 -6.53
CA ALA A 157 23.18 22.08 -7.96
C ALA A 157 22.59 23.45 -8.39
N GLY A 158 22.44 24.41 -7.46
CA GLY A 158 21.84 25.71 -7.73
C GLY A 158 20.33 25.67 -7.91
N ILE A 159 19.64 24.67 -7.30
CA ILE A 159 18.19 24.55 -7.29
C ILE A 159 17.67 25.19 -6.02
N ALA A 160 16.92 26.30 -6.16
CA ALA A 160 16.49 27.12 -5.03
C ALA A 160 15.15 26.67 -4.41
N ALA A 161 14.32 25.99 -5.19
CA ALA A 161 12.98 25.55 -4.76
C ALA A 161 12.60 24.22 -5.44
N ALA A 162 11.64 23.51 -4.88
CA ALA A 162 11.04 22.34 -5.51
C ALA A 162 10.35 22.73 -6.83
N PRO A 163 10.48 21.91 -7.90
CA PRO A 163 9.87 22.18 -9.19
C PRO A 163 8.34 22.11 -9.10
N ALA A 164 7.66 23.07 -9.74
CA ALA A 164 6.20 23.13 -9.79
C ALA A 164 5.60 22.46 -11.04
N THR A 165 6.42 22.23 -12.07
CA THR A 165 6.03 21.60 -13.34
C THR A 165 6.97 20.46 -13.70
N TYR A 166 6.50 19.55 -14.57
CA TYR A 166 7.34 18.47 -15.09
C TYR A 166 8.58 19.00 -15.85
N ASP A 167 8.43 20.07 -16.60
CA ASP A 167 9.54 20.68 -17.36
C ASP A 167 10.60 21.30 -16.41
N GLU A 168 10.16 21.91 -15.31
CA GLU A 168 11.09 22.37 -14.27
C GLU A 168 11.81 21.19 -13.60
N LEU A 169 11.12 20.09 -13.31
CA LEU A 169 11.75 18.87 -12.78
C LEU A 169 12.83 18.33 -13.73
N LYS A 170 12.56 18.30 -15.03
CA LYS A 170 13.56 17.90 -16.05
C LYS A 170 14.73 18.85 -16.10
N ALA A 171 14.49 20.16 -16.04
CA ALA A 171 15.55 21.16 -16.01
C ALA A 171 16.42 21.01 -14.74
N ASP A 172 15.81 20.71 -13.60
CA ASP A 172 16.53 20.47 -12.35
C ASP A 172 17.34 19.16 -12.39
N ALA A 173 16.80 18.11 -12.99
CA ALA A 173 17.54 16.86 -13.24
C ALA A 173 18.79 17.14 -14.12
N ALA A 174 18.68 18.00 -15.12
CA ALA A 174 19.83 18.41 -15.96
C ALA A 174 20.86 19.22 -15.17
N LYS A 175 20.44 20.12 -14.24
CA LYS A 175 21.35 20.83 -13.34
C LYS A 175 22.10 19.88 -12.41
N LEU A 176 21.39 18.93 -11.82
CA LEU A 176 21.97 17.87 -10.97
C LEU A 176 23.01 17.06 -11.74
N LYS A 177 22.66 16.58 -12.94
CA LYS A 177 23.60 15.86 -13.82
C LYS A 177 24.84 16.68 -14.14
N LYS A 178 24.69 17.97 -14.45
CA LYS A 178 25.83 18.91 -14.71
C LYS A 178 26.71 19.07 -13.47
N ALA A 179 26.14 19.02 -12.27
CA ALA A 179 26.87 19.05 -11.00
C ALA A 179 27.48 17.67 -10.60
N GLY A 180 27.37 16.66 -11.45
CA GLY A 180 27.85 15.31 -11.18
C GLY A 180 27.02 14.54 -10.14
N ILE A 181 25.75 14.93 -9.94
CA ILE A 181 24.83 14.36 -8.96
C ILE A 181 23.75 13.59 -9.72
N PRO A 182 23.60 12.26 -9.53
CA PRO A 182 22.45 11.51 -10.02
C PRO A 182 21.15 12.12 -9.51
N ALA A 183 20.18 12.33 -10.40
CA ALA A 183 18.95 12.99 -10.00
C ALA A 183 18.08 12.10 -9.11
N MET A 184 17.97 10.79 -9.42
CA MET A 184 17.14 9.86 -8.65
C MET A 184 17.87 8.55 -8.35
N THR A 185 17.40 7.84 -7.32
CA THR A 185 17.73 6.45 -7.04
C THR A 185 16.47 5.61 -7.04
N PHE A 186 16.58 4.36 -7.53
CA PHE A 186 15.49 3.38 -7.61
C PHE A 186 15.96 1.99 -7.24
N GLY A 187 15.07 1.18 -6.68
CA GLY A 187 15.25 -0.26 -6.47
C GLY A 187 14.64 -1.02 -7.65
N GLY A 188 15.44 -1.32 -8.67
CA GLY A 188 14.95 -1.92 -9.92
C GLY A 188 14.66 -3.41 -9.85
N THR A 189 15.00 -4.10 -8.74
CA THR A 189 14.60 -5.50 -8.53
C THR A 189 13.13 -5.64 -8.12
N VAL A 190 12.49 -4.54 -7.75
CA VAL A 190 11.07 -4.47 -7.46
C VAL A 190 10.34 -3.74 -8.58
N ASN A 191 9.37 -4.39 -9.21
CA ASN A 191 8.70 -3.89 -10.40
C ASN A 191 7.97 -2.56 -10.18
N TRP A 192 7.35 -2.40 -9.02
CA TRP A 192 6.54 -1.22 -8.68
C TRP A 192 7.32 0.08 -8.62
N HIS A 193 8.63 0.06 -8.40
CA HIS A 193 9.42 1.29 -8.30
C HIS A 193 9.53 2.04 -9.64
N LEU A 194 9.87 1.33 -10.73
CA LEU A 194 9.89 1.92 -12.08
C LEU A 194 8.49 2.20 -12.60
N MET A 195 7.50 1.39 -12.23
CA MET A 195 6.09 1.65 -12.55
C MET A 195 5.65 3.01 -12.05
N ARG A 196 5.96 3.37 -10.81
CA ARG A 196 5.62 4.69 -10.25
C ARG A 196 6.18 5.83 -11.10
N LEU A 197 7.41 5.71 -11.57
CA LEU A 197 8.00 6.71 -12.47
C LEU A 197 7.25 6.77 -13.80
N MET A 198 6.90 5.61 -14.39
CA MET A 198 6.15 5.55 -15.64
C MET A 198 4.75 6.14 -15.50
N ASP A 199 4.03 5.78 -14.43
CA ASP A 199 2.68 6.30 -14.14
C ASP A 199 2.69 7.82 -13.96
N PHE A 200 3.68 8.34 -13.23
CA PHE A 200 3.89 9.78 -13.10
C PHE A 200 4.14 10.47 -14.45
N ILE A 201 5.04 9.91 -15.26
CA ILE A 201 5.35 10.45 -16.59
C ILE A 201 4.10 10.41 -17.48
N LEU A 202 3.35 9.31 -17.43
CA LEU A 202 2.13 9.12 -18.20
C LEU A 202 1.08 10.18 -17.84
N GLU A 203 0.84 10.40 -16.53
CA GLU A 203 -0.06 11.47 -16.07
C GLU A 203 0.38 12.84 -16.55
N ALA A 204 1.68 13.16 -16.43
CA ALA A 204 2.23 14.45 -16.85
C ALA A 204 2.14 14.68 -18.36
N LYS A 205 2.32 13.65 -19.19
CA LYS A 205 2.33 13.74 -20.65
C LYS A 205 0.95 13.63 -21.29
N CYS A 206 0.09 12.77 -20.72
CA CYS A 206 -1.25 12.49 -21.28
C CYS A 206 -2.35 13.37 -20.67
N GLY A 207 -2.15 13.85 -19.44
CA GLY A 207 -3.20 14.46 -18.65
C GLY A 207 -4.22 13.43 -18.11
N PRO A 208 -5.08 13.84 -17.18
CA PRO A 208 -5.97 12.93 -16.43
C PRO A 208 -6.87 12.06 -17.30
N GLU A 209 -7.51 12.63 -18.30
CA GLU A 209 -8.51 11.92 -19.12
C GLU A 209 -7.88 10.77 -19.92
N LYS A 210 -6.77 11.04 -20.62
CA LYS A 210 -6.11 10.02 -21.42
C LYS A 210 -5.36 9.02 -20.56
N HIS A 211 -4.74 9.46 -19.45
CA HIS A 211 -4.17 8.58 -18.47
C HIS A 211 -5.20 7.54 -18.00
N ASP A 212 -6.38 7.98 -17.54
CA ASP A 212 -7.41 7.08 -17.04
C ASP A 212 -7.97 6.16 -18.14
N ALA A 213 -8.09 6.65 -19.38
CA ALA A 213 -8.51 5.83 -20.51
C ALA A 213 -7.50 4.73 -20.83
N LEU A 214 -6.19 5.02 -20.75
CA LEU A 214 -5.12 4.03 -20.93
C LEU A 214 -5.11 3.01 -19.76
N MET A 215 -5.17 3.48 -18.52
CA MET A 215 -5.16 2.64 -17.32
C MET A 215 -6.40 1.74 -17.21
N THR A 216 -7.54 2.16 -17.75
CA THR A 216 -8.76 1.34 -17.83
C THR A 216 -8.88 0.54 -19.12
N MET A 217 -7.84 0.50 -19.95
CA MET A 217 -7.79 -0.20 -21.26
C MET A 217 -8.89 0.26 -22.25
N LYS A 218 -9.39 1.48 -22.10
CA LYS A 218 -10.37 2.10 -23.01
C LYS A 218 -9.72 2.87 -24.16
N ALA A 219 -8.43 3.19 -24.03
CA ALA A 219 -7.61 3.80 -25.08
C ALA A 219 -6.53 2.81 -25.52
N ASP A 220 -6.10 2.97 -26.77
CA ASP A 220 -5.08 2.09 -27.40
C ASP A 220 -3.68 2.64 -27.15
N TRP A 221 -2.87 1.90 -26.40
CA TRP A 221 -1.49 2.24 -26.06
C TRP A 221 -0.58 2.40 -27.26
N SER A 222 -0.90 1.74 -28.40
CA SER A 222 -0.08 1.78 -29.61
C SER A 222 -0.33 3.02 -30.48
N THR A 223 -1.48 3.68 -30.31
CA THR A 223 -1.89 4.83 -31.14
C THR A 223 -1.87 6.16 -30.39
N GLU A 224 -1.90 6.12 -29.05
CA GLU A 224 -1.83 7.34 -28.25
C GLU A 224 -0.40 7.90 -28.22
N ALA A 225 -0.21 9.06 -28.86
CA ALA A 225 1.09 9.71 -28.98
C ALA A 225 1.72 10.04 -27.62
N CYS A 226 0.90 10.36 -26.61
CA CYS A 226 1.39 10.64 -25.26
C CYS A 226 1.93 9.38 -24.54
N ALA A 227 1.39 8.20 -24.84
CA ALA A 227 1.92 6.93 -24.31
C ALA A 227 3.32 6.66 -24.89
N SER A 228 3.50 6.81 -26.21
CA SER A 228 4.84 6.69 -26.84
C SER A 228 5.83 7.72 -26.30
N ALA A 229 5.40 8.97 -26.12
CA ALA A 229 6.22 10.02 -25.51
C ALA A 229 6.62 9.66 -24.07
N SER A 230 5.72 9.00 -23.30
CA SER A 230 5.99 8.59 -21.92
C SER A 230 7.04 7.48 -21.85
N PHE A 231 7.00 6.48 -22.73
CA PHE A 231 8.05 5.46 -22.81
C PHE A 231 9.41 6.07 -23.23
N SER A 232 9.41 7.04 -24.15
CA SER A 232 10.64 7.77 -24.52
C SER A 232 11.23 8.53 -23.34
N GLU A 233 10.38 9.14 -22.55
CA GLU A 233 10.77 9.89 -21.36
C GLU A 233 11.30 8.94 -20.25
N LEU A 234 10.64 7.79 -20.03
CA LEU A 234 11.12 6.75 -19.10
C LEU A 234 12.53 6.27 -19.48
N SER A 235 12.76 6.03 -20.77
CA SER A 235 14.09 5.65 -21.27
C SER A 235 15.13 6.75 -21.01
N ASP A 236 14.78 8.01 -21.24
CA ASP A 236 15.69 9.13 -20.97
C ASP A 236 16.03 9.25 -19.48
N TRP A 237 15.02 9.16 -18.57
CA TRP A 237 15.27 9.10 -17.13
C TRP A 237 16.21 7.98 -16.76
N SER A 238 15.92 6.78 -17.24
CA SER A 238 16.68 5.56 -16.93
C SER A 238 18.12 5.64 -17.42
N GLN A 239 18.36 6.19 -18.59
CA GLN A 239 19.71 6.27 -19.16
C GLN A 239 20.54 7.42 -18.60
N ASN A 240 19.92 8.55 -18.26
CA ASN A 240 20.61 9.80 -18.05
C ASN A 240 20.58 10.34 -16.62
N TYR A 241 19.57 9.98 -15.80
CA TYR A 241 19.29 10.68 -14.54
C TYR A 241 19.22 9.77 -13.31
N ILE A 242 18.98 8.46 -13.49
CA ILE A 242 18.92 7.49 -12.39
C ILE A 242 20.33 6.99 -12.05
N LEU A 243 20.63 6.90 -10.74
CA LEU A 243 21.88 6.35 -10.21
C LEU A 243 22.02 4.87 -10.62
N LYS A 244 23.11 4.53 -11.29
CA LYS A 244 23.39 3.14 -11.73
C LYS A 244 24.33 2.42 -10.75
N PRO A 245 24.22 1.08 -10.64
CA PRO A 245 23.24 0.21 -11.29
C PRO A 245 21.92 0.19 -10.48
N PHE A 246 20.79 0.62 -11.05
CA PHE A 246 19.51 0.59 -10.34
C PHE A 246 18.73 -0.73 -10.54
N MET A 247 18.88 -1.40 -11.69
CA MET A 247 18.17 -2.64 -12.01
C MET A 247 18.57 -3.83 -11.12
N GLY A 248 19.73 -3.76 -10.45
CA GLY A 248 20.27 -4.84 -9.63
C GLY A 248 20.19 -4.61 -8.12
N ILE A 249 19.53 -3.55 -7.66
CA ILE A 249 19.38 -3.23 -6.24
C ILE A 249 17.89 -3.21 -5.84
N ASP A 250 17.63 -3.54 -4.58
CA ASP A 250 16.30 -3.51 -4.00
C ASP A 250 15.96 -2.11 -3.43
N ASN A 251 14.72 -1.96 -2.93
CA ASN A 251 14.25 -0.69 -2.39
C ASN A 251 15.04 -0.23 -1.16
N ASN A 252 15.41 -1.16 -0.25
CA ASN A 252 16.17 -0.83 0.95
C ASN A 252 17.60 -0.39 0.60
N GLN A 253 18.21 -0.99 -0.42
CA GLN A 253 19.51 -0.57 -0.95
C GLN A 253 19.41 0.83 -1.57
N ALA A 254 18.35 1.09 -2.38
CA ALA A 254 18.11 2.41 -2.95
C ALA A 254 17.91 3.48 -1.87
N PHE A 255 17.15 3.17 -0.81
CA PHE A 255 16.97 4.07 0.32
C PHE A 255 18.29 4.37 1.06
N LYS A 256 19.14 3.36 1.29
CA LYS A 256 20.48 3.56 1.87
C LYS A 256 21.35 4.47 1.00
N LEU A 257 21.25 4.35 -0.33
CA LEU A 257 21.96 5.25 -1.25
C LEU A 257 21.44 6.70 -1.17
N PHE A 258 20.12 6.87 -1.04
CA PHE A 258 19.49 8.17 -0.83
C PHE A 258 19.94 8.79 0.50
N LEU A 259 19.88 8.07 1.61
CA LEU A 259 20.40 8.50 2.90
C LEU A 259 21.91 8.84 2.84
N GLY A 260 22.66 8.09 2.05
CA GLY A 260 24.10 8.31 1.83
C GLY A 260 24.42 9.48 0.86
N ASN A 261 23.42 10.29 0.47
CA ASN A 261 23.57 11.45 -0.44
C ASN A 261 24.14 11.05 -1.82
N ARG A 262 23.86 9.82 -2.29
CA ARG A 262 24.37 9.32 -3.58
C ARG A 262 23.47 9.70 -4.75
N ALA A 263 22.24 10.11 -4.48
CA ALA A 263 21.29 10.69 -5.43
C ALA A 263 20.49 11.80 -4.76
N ALA A 264 20.02 12.75 -5.56
CA ALA A 264 19.33 13.93 -5.03
C ALA A 264 17.87 13.68 -4.66
N MET A 265 17.18 12.77 -5.35
CA MET A 265 15.76 12.49 -5.16
C MET A 265 15.48 10.99 -5.04
N MET A 266 14.33 10.67 -4.41
CA MET A 266 13.73 9.35 -4.38
C MET A 266 12.21 9.48 -4.48
N LEU A 267 11.58 8.72 -5.37
CA LEU A 267 10.13 8.67 -5.53
C LEU A 267 9.57 7.66 -4.55
N GLU A 268 8.91 8.13 -3.51
CA GLU A 268 8.36 7.33 -2.43
C GLU A 268 7.09 7.96 -1.85
N GLY A 269 6.38 7.20 -1.02
CA GLY A 269 5.20 7.71 -0.36
C GLY A 269 5.45 8.26 1.04
N ASP A 270 4.37 8.69 1.67
CA ASP A 270 4.39 9.29 3.01
C ASP A 270 4.93 8.34 4.10
N TRP A 271 4.91 7.02 3.87
CA TRP A 271 5.57 6.03 4.77
C TRP A 271 7.07 6.27 4.94
N LEU A 272 7.74 6.92 3.96
CA LEU A 272 9.18 7.21 4.06
C LEU A 272 9.50 8.14 5.23
N VAL A 273 8.55 8.95 5.69
CA VAL A 273 8.71 9.82 6.87
C VAL A 273 9.10 9.01 8.10
N GLY A 274 8.45 7.86 8.33
CA GLY A 274 8.77 6.94 9.43
C GLY A 274 10.21 6.41 9.35
N GLN A 275 10.67 6.06 8.15
CA GLN A 275 12.05 5.59 7.93
C GLN A 275 13.08 6.74 8.13
N LEU A 276 12.78 7.95 7.67
CA LEU A 276 13.63 9.13 7.88
C LEU A 276 13.71 9.50 9.38
N ARG A 277 12.59 9.38 10.10
CA ARG A 277 12.52 9.59 11.56
C ARG A 277 13.41 8.58 12.30
N THR A 278 13.31 7.30 11.97
CA THR A 278 14.16 6.23 12.52
C THR A 278 15.65 6.48 12.23
N ALA A 279 15.97 6.93 11.02
CA ALA A 279 17.33 7.29 10.63
C ALA A 279 17.83 8.62 11.25
N LYS A 280 16.96 9.39 11.92
CA LYS A 280 17.23 10.73 12.47
C LYS A 280 17.73 11.72 11.42
N ARG A 281 17.16 11.66 10.22
CA ARG A 281 17.57 12.44 9.04
C ARG A 281 16.43 13.30 8.45
N MET A 282 15.36 13.55 9.20
CA MET A 282 14.19 14.32 8.71
C MET A 282 14.57 15.74 8.26
N ASP A 283 15.51 16.38 8.94
CA ASP A 283 15.94 17.76 8.64
C ASP A 283 16.72 17.90 7.33
N ASP A 284 17.30 16.82 6.83
CA ASP A 284 18.10 16.84 5.60
C ASP A 284 17.27 16.79 4.33
N PHE A 285 16.03 16.32 4.44
CA PHE A 285 15.15 16.06 3.32
C PHE A 285 13.88 16.91 3.38
N ASP A 286 13.23 17.05 2.24
CA ASP A 286 11.88 17.58 2.11
C ASP A 286 11.17 16.81 0.99
N VAL A 287 9.88 17.04 0.79
CA VAL A 287 9.05 16.34 -0.19
C VAL A 287 8.19 17.33 -0.97
N PHE A 288 7.93 17.02 -2.23
CA PHE A 288 6.93 17.71 -3.05
C PHE A 288 6.07 16.71 -3.81
N PRO A 289 4.79 17.02 -4.07
CA PRO A 289 3.92 16.17 -4.87
C PRO A 289 4.46 16.09 -6.30
N LEU A 290 4.15 15.00 -7.01
CA LEU A 290 4.56 14.85 -8.40
C LEU A 290 4.03 16.01 -9.25
N PRO A 291 4.89 16.79 -9.95
CA PRO A 291 4.47 17.97 -10.68
C PRO A 291 3.87 17.59 -12.05
N THR A 292 2.71 16.94 -12.06
CA THR A 292 2.02 16.46 -13.26
C THR A 292 1.25 17.57 -13.98
N GLY A 293 0.98 18.68 -13.30
CA GLY A 293 0.08 19.73 -13.79
C GLY A 293 -1.41 19.42 -13.57
N ALA A 294 -1.76 18.24 -13.07
CA ALA A 294 -3.12 17.83 -12.77
C ALA A 294 -3.49 18.12 -11.31
N ASP A 295 -4.78 18.39 -11.05
CA ASP A 295 -5.33 18.59 -9.72
C ASP A 295 -5.73 17.24 -9.09
N ARG A 296 -4.78 16.32 -9.02
CA ARG A 296 -4.92 15.03 -8.34
C ARG A 296 -3.57 14.48 -7.87
N LEU A 297 -3.62 13.75 -6.76
CA LEU A 297 -2.45 13.15 -6.13
C LEU A 297 -2.25 11.72 -6.63
N TYR A 298 -1.00 11.31 -6.82
CA TYR A 298 -0.67 9.91 -6.99
C TYR A 298 -0.79 9.21 -5.64
N GLY A 299 -1.62 8.17 -5.54
CA GLY A 299 -1.86 7.56 -4.25
C GLY A 299 -2.71 6.30 -4.30
N PHE A 300 -2.72 5.57 -3.19
CA PHE A 300 -3.40 4.28 -3.06
C PHE A 300 -3.88 4.04 -1.63
N ALA A 301 -4.73 3.03 -1.47
CA ALA A 301 -5.22 2.58 -0.17
C ALA A 301 -4.78 1.14 0.12
N GLU A 302 -4.43 0.91 1.37
CA GLU A 302 -4.20 -0.42 1.93
C GLU A 302 -5.43 -0.87 2.69
N TYR A 303 -5.88 -2.07 2.40
CA TYR A 303 -7.14 -2.60 2.88
C TYR A 303 -6.96 -3.86 3.73
N LEU A 304 -7.89 -4.04 4.64
CA LEU A 304 -8.12 -5.30 5.32
C LEU A 304 -9.42 -5.91 4.81
N TYR A 305 -9.33 -7.14 4.37
CA TYR A 305 -10.44 -7.91 3.82
C TYR A 305 -10.86 -8.99 4.82
N VAL A 306 -12.15 -9.26 4.91
CA VAL A 306 -12.65 -10.43 5.63
C VAL A 306 -12.70 -11.61 4.67
N SER A 307 -12.16 -12.75 5.10
CA SER A 307 -12.21 -13.97 4.31
C SER A 307 -13.64 -14.51 4.21
N SER A 308 -14.04 -14.90 3.01
CA SER A 308 -15.31 -15.62 2.79
C SER A 308 -15.34 -16.99 3.49
N LYS A 309 -14.17 -17.51 3.88
CA LYS A 309 -13.97 -18.80 4.55
C LYS A 309 -13.88 -18.67 6.06
N SER A 310 -13.94 -17.44 6.61
CA SER A 310 -13.96 -17.22 8.04
C SER A 310 -15.21 -17.83 8.66
N ALA A 311 -15.01 -18.56 9.76
CA ALA A 311 -16.11 -19.03 10.61
C ALA A 311 -16.67 -17.90 11.50
N HIS A 312 -15.92 -16.79 11.65
CA HIS A 312 -16.18 -15.70 12.58
C HIS A 312 -16.25 -14.32 11.88
N PRO A 313 -17.08 -14.15 10.82
CA PRO A 313 -17.08 -12.90 10.04
C PRO A 313 -17.59 -11.69 10.85
N ASP A 314 -18.49 -11.89 11.82
CA ASP A 314 -18.96 -10.82 12.70
C ASP A 314 -17.86 -10.32 13.63
N ASP A 315 -17.03 -11.20 14.15
CA ASP A 315 -15.90 -10.88 15.02
C ASP A 315 -14.77 -10.23 14.22
N ALA A 316 -14.52 -10.71 12.99
CA ALA A 316 -13.63 -10.05 12.05
C ALA A 316 -14.07 -8.61 11.78
N ALA A 317 -15.36 -8.37 11.51
CA ALA A 317 -15.89 -7.04 11.29
C ALA A 317 -15.83 -6.17 12.56
N LYS A 318 -16.01 -6.74 13.75
CA LYS A 318 -15.85 -6.05 15.03
C LYS A 318 -14.40 -5.61 15.26
N PHE A 319 -13.43 -6.45 14.91
CA PHE A 319 -12.01 -6.09 14.96
C PHE A 319 -11.69 -4.95 14.00
N LEU A 320 -12.22 -5.00 12.77
CA LEU A 320 -12.06 -3.92 11.80
C LEU A 320 -12.70 -2.61 12.28
N ASP A 321 -13.87 -2.68 12.91
CA ASP A 321 -14.53 -1.51 13.49
C ASP A 321 -13.71 -0.87 14.62
N TYR A 322 -13.10 -1.69 15.47
CA TYR A 322 -12.17 -1.24 16.50
C TYR A 322 -10.94 -0.54 15.89
N LEU A 323 -10.32 -1.16 14.88
CA LEU A 323 -9.16 -0.59 14.19
C LEU A 323 -9.47 0.77 13.56
N LEU A 324 -10.69 0.96 13.06
CA LEU A 324 -11.15 2.20 12.43
C LEU A 324 -11.69 3.23 13.44
N SER A 325 -11.69 2.92 14.74
CA SER A 325 -12.19 3.86 15.76
C SER A 325 -11.35 5.13 15.85
N ASP A 326 -11.96 6.23 16.28
CA ASP A 326 -11.30 7.53 16.41
C ASP A 326 -10.06 7.44 17.31
N SER A 327 -10.16 6.70 18.44
CA SER A 327 -9.06 6.53 19.38
C SER A 327 -7.89 5.74 18.80
N VAL A 328 -8.16 4.59 18.17
CA VAL A 328 -7.09 3.76 17.60
C VAL A 328 -6.38 4.49 16.47
N GLN A 329 -7.12 5.15 15.59
CA GLN A 329 -6.56 5.92 14.49
C GLN A 329 -5.78 7.15 14.98
N GLN A 330 -6.26 7.84 16.02
CA GLN A 330 -5.56 8.97 16.61
C GLN A 330 -4.28 8.56 17.33
N ASP A 331 -4.31 7.49 18.13
CA ASP A 331 -3.17 7.03 18.93
C ASP A 331 -2.03 6.45 18.07
N ASN A 332 -2.35 5.99 16.85
CA ASN A 332 -1.38 5.39 15.92
C ASN A 332 -1.06 6.29 14.71
N LEU A 333 -1.39 7.58 14.79
CA LEU A 333 -1.05 8.55 13.74
C LEU A 333 0.48 8.61 13.53
N GLY A 334 0.89 8.55 12.27
CA GLY A 334 2.31 8.51 11.88
C GLY A 334 2.98 7.14 11.99
N ALA A 335 2.30 6.12 12.54
CA ALA A 335 2.81 4.75 12.55
C ALA A 335 2.57 4.05 11.20
N PHE A 336 1.40 4.24 10.61
CA PHE A 336 1.01 3.63 9.34
C PHE A 336 1.16 4.55 8.14
N GLY A 337 1.23 5.85 8.34
CA GLY A 337 1.34 6.90 7.33
C GLY A 337 1.12 8.27 7.95
N SER A 338 1.26 9.33 7.17
CA SER A 338 1.14 10.71 7.65
C SER A 338 -0.30 11.16 7.85
N ILE A 339 -1.28 10.46 7.24
CA ILE A 339 -2.71 10.73 7.42
C ILE A 339 -3.45 9.48 7.86
N SER A 340 -4.59 9.71 8.54
CA SER A 340 -5.53 8.65 8.89
C SER A 340 -6.62 8.47 7.83
N VAL A 341 -7.13 7.27 7.70
CA VAL A 341 -8.36 6.98 6.93
C VAL A 341 -9.62 7.45 7.67
N ASN A 342 -9.53 7.76 8.97
CA ASN A 342 -10.64 8.25 9.77
C ASN A 342 -10.67 9.79 9.74
N ALA A 343 -11.77 10.36 9.24
CA ALA A 343 -11.97 11.79 9.05
C ALA A 343 -12.04 12.61 10.36
N ASN A 344 -12.22 11.94 11.53
CA ASN A 344 -12.33 12.59 12.83
C ASN A 344 -10.97 12.83 13.49
N VAL A 345 -9.88 12.26 12.95
CA VAL A 345 -8.52 12.41 13.51
C VAL A 345 -8.05 13.86 13.44
N LYS A 346 -7.33 14.29 14.47
CA LYS A 346 -6.75 15.64 14.60
C LYS A 346 -5.24 15.61 14.42
N TYR A 347 -4.70 16.61 13.72
CA TYR A 347 -3.29 16.71 13.36
C TYR A 347 -2.56 17.84 14.11
N ASP A 348 -2.86 18.03 15.40
CA ASP A 348 -2.36 19.16 16.18
C ASP A 348 -0.87 19.08 16.53
N LYS A 349 -0.31 17.87 16.56
CA LYS A 349 1.09 17.60 16.96
C LYS A 349 1.71 16.57 16.03
N VAL A 350 2.26 17.05 14.94
CA VAL A 350 2.91 16.20 13.91
C VAL A 350 4.29 16.77 13.57
N ASP A 351 5.18 15.89 13.11
CA ASP A 351 6.49 16.30 12.63
C ASP A 351 6.41 17.15 11.34
N PRO A 352 7.43 17.95 11.02
CA PRO A 352 7.40 18.84 9.84
C PRO A 352 7.12 18.15 8.51
N LEU A 353 7.67 16.94 8.29
CA LEU A 353 7.41 16.18 7.06
C LEU A 353 6.00 15.55 7.04
N ASP A 354 5.48 15.09 8.19
CA ASP A 354 4.07 14.67 8.28
C ASP A 354 3.14 15.85 8.01
N LYS A 355 3.45 17.04 8.59
CA LYS A 355 2.69 18.26 8.29
C LYS A 355 2.69 18.60 6.81
N LYS A 356 3.84 18.44 6.15
CA LYS A 356 3.97 18.64 4.71
C LYS A 356 3.05 17.72 3.92
N TRP A 357 3.00 16.43 4.29
CA TRP A 357 2.09 15.47 3.67
C TRP A 357 0.62 15.80 3.94
N ILE A 358 0.25 16.18 5.16
CA ILE A 358 -1.11 16.61 5.49
C ILE A 358 -1.53 17.78 4.59
N ASP A 359 -0.64 18.77 4.37
CA ASP A 359 -0.90 19.91 3.48
C ASP A 359 -1.02 19.47 2.00
N ILE A 360 -0.21 18.49 1.57
CA ILE A 360 -0.32 17.89 0.23
C ILE A 360 -1.68 17.21 0.07
N PHE A 361 -2.08 16.36 1.01
CA PHE A 361 -3.39 15.68 0.95
C PHE A 361 -4.56 16.66 1.00
N ALA A 362 -4.46 17.74 1.77
CA ALA A 362 -5.48 18.78 1.85
C ALA A 362 -5.63 19.57 0.54
N LYS A 363 -4.55 19.68 -0.25
CA LYS A 363 -4.54 20.39 -1.53
C LYS A 363 -5.28 19.62 -2.63
N TYR A 364 -5.19 18.28 -2.64
CA TYR A 364 -5.72 17.46 -3.73
C TYR A 364 -6.98 16.72 -3.30
N SER A 365 -8.08 16.95 -4.02
CA SER A 365 -9.36 16.30 -3.76
C SER A 365 -9.54 14.96 -4.48
N LYS A 366 -8.67 14.66 -5.44
CA LYS A 366 -8.71 13.47 -6.29
C LYS A 366 -7.39 12.74 -6.25
N VAL A 367 -7.43 11.46 -6.57
CA VAL A 367 -6.24 10.62 -6.74
C VAL A 367 -6.23 9.96 -8.10
N PHE A 368 -5.04 9.63 -8.60
CA PHE A 368 -4.85 8.63 -9.63
C PHE A 368 -4.02 7.48 -9.04
N VAL A 369 -4.33 6.28 -9.46
CA VAL A 369 -3.84 5.06 -8.83
C VAL A 369 -2.66 4.48 -9.58
N ASN A 370 -1.88 3.68 -8.88
CA ASN A 370 -0.79 2.90 -9.44
C ASN A 370 -1.28 1.94 -10.51
N GLY A 371 -0.49 1.71 -11.55
CA GLY A 371 -0.85 0.81 -12.65
C GLY A 371 -1.17 -0.62 -12.19
N ASP A 372 -0.49 -1.13 -11.18
CA ASP A 372 -0.75 -2.45 -10.61
C ASP A 372 -2.09 -2.55 -9.84
N GLN A 373 -2.66 -1.42 -9.48
CA GLN A 373 -4.01 -1.36 -8.91
C GLN A 373 -5.09 -1.14 -9.96
N ALA A 374 -4.75 -0.45 -11.05
CA ALA A 374 -5.67 -0.16 -12.13
C ALA A 374 -5.91 -1.36 -13.05
N PHE A 375 -4.84 -2.09 -13.41
CA PHE A 375 -4.92 -3.24 -14.32
C PHE A 375 -5.29 -4.54 -13.62
N PRO A 376 -5.92 -5.51 -14.34
CA PRO A 376 -5.93 -6.91 -13.92
C PRO A 376 -4.49 -7.46 -13.79
N LEU A 377 -4.28 -8.45 -12.92
CA LEU A 377 -2.96 -8.98 -12.57
C LEU A 377 -2.07 -9.35 -13.77
N ASP A 378 -2.65 -9.95 -14.79
CA ASP A 378 -1.91 -10.39 -15.97
C ASP A 378 -1.45 -9.22 -16.85
N VAL A 379 -2.29 -8.16 -16.99
CA VAL A 379 -1.91 -6.92 -17.67
C VAL A 379 -0.87 -6.16 -16.83
N THR A 380 -1.03 -6.14 -15.50
CA THR A 380 -0.02 -5.60 -14.58
C THR A 380 1.35 -6.26 -14.79
N THR A 381 1.38 -7.59 -14.89
CA THR A 381 2.62 -8.34 -15.12
C THR A 381 3.28 -7.95 -16.43
N GLU A 382 2.50 -7.81 -17.49
CA GLU A 382 3.02 -7.38 -18.79
C GLU A 382 3.46 -5.91 -18.77
N TYR A 383 2.71 -5.04 -18.09
CA TYR A 383 3.08 -3.64 -17.90
C TYR A 383 4.44 -3.51 -17.22
N PHE A 384 4.68 -4.23 -16.14
CA PHE A 384 5.98 -4.29 -15.48
C PHE A 384 7.08 -4.75 -16.42
N ARG A 385 6.82 -5.84 -17.19
CA ARG A 385 7.81 -6.37 -18.14
C ARG A 385 8.19 -5.33 -19.20
N VAL A 386 7.21 -4.65 -19.79
CA VAL A 386 7.45 -3.64 -20.82
C VAL A 386 8.23 -2.44 -20.25
N ILE A 387 7.83 -1.93 -19.08
CA ILE A 387 8.52 -0.80 -18.40
C ILE A 387 9.98 -1.16 -18.13
N ASN A 388 10.23 -2.32 -17.52
CA ASN A 388 11.58 -2.75 -17.16
C ASN A 388 12.46 -2.91 -18.41
N ASN A 389 11.92 -3.50 -19.49
CA ASN A 389 12.65 -3.71 -20.73
C ASN A 389 12.90 -2.40 -21.50
N VAL A 390 12.02 -1.40 -21.41
CA VAL A 390 12.28 -0.07 -21.94
C VAL A 390 13.36 0.64 -21.11
N ALA A 391 13.31 0.54 -19.79
CA ALA A 391 14.28 1.15 -18.88
C ALA A 391 15.68 0.55 -19.04
N SER A 392 15.79 -0.77 -19.29
CA SER A 392 17.07 -1.46 -19.59
C SER A 392 17.58 -1.23 -21.02
N GLY A 393 16.68 -0.90 -21.95
CA GLY A 393 16.99 -0.75 -23.39
C GLY A 393 16.75 -2.00 -24.24
N ASP A 394 16.14 -3.04 -23.67
CA ASP A 394 15.82 -4.28 -24.37
C ASP A 394 14.57 -4.13 -25.28
N ILE A 395 13.69 -3.20 -24.96
CA ILE A 395 12.61 -2.74 -25.83
C ILE A 395 12.87 -1.29 -26.19
N LYS A 396 12.76 -0.95 -27.48
CA LYS A 396 12.85 0.44 -27.91
C LYS A 396 11.65 1.23 -27.38
N PRO A 397 11.82 2.49 -26.93
CA PRO A 397 10.73 3.29 -26.37
C PRO A 397 9.51 3.38 -27.29
N GLU A 398 9.72 3.52 -28.61
CA GLU A 398 8.66 3.60 -29.63
C GLU A 398 7.83 2.31 -29.76
N ASP A 399 8.37 1.17 -29.33
CA ASP A 399 7.70 -0.13 -29.38
C ASP A 399 6.98 -0.48 -28.07
N GLY A 400 7.20 0.27 -26.98
CA GLY A 400 6.64 -0.01 -25.65
C GLY A 400 5.12 -0.07 -25.63
N GLY A 401 4.46 0.97 -26.16
CA GLY A 401 3.01 1.03 -26.23
C GLY A 401 2.41 -0.06 -27.12
N LYS A 402 3.02 -0.33 -28.28
CA LYS A 402 2.59 -1.41 -29.18
C LYS A 402 2.72 -2.80 -28.56
N THR A 403 3.81 -3.04 -27.81
CA THR A 403 4.04 -4.31 -27.12
C THR A 403 2.96 -4.57 -26.08
N LEU A 404 2.66 -3.56 -25.24
CA LEU A 404 1.62 -3.65 -24.22
C LEU A 404 0.23 -3.84 -24.85
N GLN A 405 -0.11 -3.04 -25.88
CA GLN A 405 -1.39 -3.14 -26.56
C GLN A 405 -1.62 -4.49 -27.23
N THR A 406 -0.58 -5.06 -27.83
CA THR A 406 -0.66 -6.41 -28.41
C THR A 406 -1.04 -7.46 -27.38
N PHE A 407 -0.50 -7.36 -26.17
CA PHE A 407 -0.87 -8.25 -25.08
C PHE A 407 -2.31 -8.04 -24.62
N ILE A 408 -2.74 -6.79 -24.45
CA ILE A 408 -4.12 -6.44 -24.04
C ILE A 408 -5.13 -6.97 -25.08
N ALA A 409 -4.89 -6.73 -26.38
CA ALA A 409 -5.79 -7.14 -27.46
C ALA A 409 -5.93 -8.67 -27.61
N ASN A 410 -4.90 -9.43 -27.26
CA ASN A 410 -4.95 -10.90 -27.33
C ASN A 410 -5.72 -11.55 -26.17
N LYS A 411 -6.26 -10.75 -25.22
CA LYS A 411 -7.01 -11.24 -24.06
C LYS A 411 -8.51 -10.97 -24.15
N GLY A 412 -8.94 -10.08 -25.03
CA GLY A 412 -10.35 -9.88 -25.38
C GLY A 412 -10.72 -10.83 -26.49
#